data_fd8f4607f884402ce8d779af177358a5
#
_entry.id   fd8f4607f884402ce8d779af177358a5
#
_cell.length_a   1.000
_cell.length_b   1.000
_cell.length_c   1.000
_cell.angle_alpha   90.00
_cell.angle_beta   90.00
_cell.angle_gamma   90.00
#
_symmetry.space_group_name_H-M   'P 1'
#
loop_
_entity.id
_entity.type
_entity.pdbx_description
1 polymer ?
#
loop_
_entity_poly.entity_id
_entity_poly.type
_entity_poly.pdbx_seq_one_letter_code
_entity_poly.pdbx_strand_id
1 'polypeptide(L)'
;MKYDVVIVGSGLGGLQCGLILARRGMKVVILERQQQPGGCMQSFKRHGELLDTGMHYVGGIGEGGCLYAPFKYMGLMDLPWQHLDPAGFDHVTIGDRTFNYAEGHEAFVETLAKDFPKEREGLEKYCKIMDE
;
A
#
# COMPACT_ATOMS: atom_id res chain seq x y z
N MET A 1 -19.41 6.54 30.41
CA MET A 1 -18.54 7.37 29.55
C MET A 1 -19.38 7.77 28.32
N LYS A 2 -19.38 9.03 27.89
CA LYS A 2 -20.16 9.50 26.74
C LYS A 2 -19.20 9.77 25.58
N TYR A 3 -19.51 9.26 24.39
CA TYR A 3 -18.77 9.49 23.15
C TYR A 3 -19.56 10.40 22.23
N ASP A 4 -18.86 11.18 21.42
CA ASP A 4 -19.47 12.06 20.41
C ASP A 4 -19.75 11.29 19.12
N VAL A 5 -18.90 10.28 18.82
CA VAL A 5 -18.99 9.47 17.60
C VAL A 5 -18.75 8.00 17.93
N VAL A 6 -19.56 7.13 17.34
CA VAL A 6 -19.38 5.68 17.33
C VAL A 6 -19.15 5.22 15.89
N ILE A 7 -18.03 4.54 15.65
CA ILE A 7 -17.67 3.96 14.36
C ILE A 7 -17.79 2.45 14.47
N VAL A 8 -18.45 1.81 13.52
CA VAL A 8 -18.58 0.35 13.47
C VAL A 8 -17.63 -0.20 12.42
N GLY A 9 -16.66 -0.99 12.87
CA GLY A 9 -15.62 -1.58 12.08
C GLY A 9 -14.30 -0.79 12.11
N SER A 10 -13.20 -1.49 12.35
CA SER A 10 -11.83 -0.95 12.42
C SER A 10 -11.00 -1.28 11.18
N GLY A 11 -11.63 -1.40 10.02
CA GLY A 11 -10.92 -1.40 8.74
C GLY A 11 -10.30 -0.04 8.44
N LEU A 12 -9.58 0.09 7.34
CA LEU A 12 -8.86 1.31 6.95
C LEU A 12 -9.75 2.57 7.03
N GLY A 13 -10.95 2.53 6.47
CA GLY A 13 -11.89 3.67 6.50
C GLY A 13 -12.33 4.05 7.91
N GLY A 14 -12.64 3.06 8.76
CA GLY A 14 -13.03 3.31 10.15
C GLY A 14 -11.89 3.88 10.99
N LEU A 15 -10.68 3.36 10.83
CA LEU A 15 -9.48 3.85 11.52
C LEU A 15 -9.12 5.27 11.07
N GLN A 16 -9.14 5.54 9.78
CA GLN A 16 -8.84 6.86 9.22
C GLN A 16 -9.87 7.91 9.67
N CYS A 17 -11.15 7.58 9.58
CA CYS A 17 -12.25 8.44 10.05
C CYS A 17 -12.10 8.73 11.54
N GLY A 18 -11.87 7.70 12.35
CA GLY A 18 -11.66 7.83 13.78
C GLY A 18 -10.48 8.74 14.14
N LEU A 19 -9.35 8.57 13.46
CA LEU A 19 -8.17 9.41 13.65
C LEU A 19 -8.46 10.88 13.33
N ILE A 20 -9.11 11.15 12.19
CA ILE A 20 -9.42 12.52 11.75
C ILE A 20 -10.36 13.20 12.76
N LEU A 21 -11.41 12.51 13.21
CA LEU A 21 -12.36 13.06 14.16
C LEU A 21 -11.75 13.26 15.54
N ALA A 22 -10.94 12.32 16.00
CA ALA A 22 -10.22 12.45 17.28
C ALA A 22 -9.23 13.64 17.27
N ARG A 23 -8.52 13.87 16.18
CA ARG A 23 -7.64 15.04 16.00
C ARG A 23 -8.41 16.37 16.00
N ARG A 24 -9.69 16.34 15.71
CA ARG A 24 -10.60 17.49 15.82
C ARG A 24 -11.23 17.64 17.21
N GLY A 25 -10.75 16.88 18.19
CA GLY A 25 -11.19 16.95 19.58
C GLY A 25 -12.45 16.16 19.94
N MET A 26 -12.97 15.35 19.01
CA MET A 26 -14.13 14.51 19.28
C MET A 26 -13.75 13.26 20.09
N LYS A 27 -14.59 12.85 20.99
CA LYS A 27 -14.48 11.56 21.70
C LYS A 27 -15.05 10.45 20.81
N VAL A 28 -14.15 9.72 20.18
CA VAL A 28 -14.49 8.64 19.24
C VAL A 28 -14.34 7.28 19.91
N VAL A 29 -15.27 6.36 19.64
CA VAL A 29 -15.12 4.94 19.91
C VAL A 29 -15.29 4.16 18.62
N ILE A 30 -14.43 3.16 18.42
CA ILE A 30 -14.50 2.24 17.29
C ILE A 30 -14.88 0.86 17.85
N LEU A 31 -15.95 0.28 17.33
CA LEU A 31 -16.43 -1.04 17.68
C LEU A 31 -15.95 -2.04 16.61
N GLU A 32 -15.18 -3.03 17.02
CA GLU A 32 -14.66 -4.07 16.13
C GLU A 32 -15.19 -5.44 16.59
N ARG A 33 -15.67 -6.22 15.63
CA ARG A 33 -16.16 -7.57 15.88
C ARG A 33 -15.03 -8.59 16.01
N GLN A 34 -13.96 -8.38 15.26
CA GLN A 34 -12.81 -9.28 15.27
C GLN A 34 -11.90 -9.00 16.47
N GLN A 35 -11.10 -9.97 16.85
CA GLN A 35 -10.14 -9.82 17.95
C GLN A 35 -9.00 -8.84 17.62
N GLN A 36 -8.72 -8.65 16.34
CA GLN A 36 -7.68 -7.76 15.86
C GLN A 36 -8.27 -6.67 14.97
N PRO A 37 -7.91 -5.39 15.19
CA PRO A 37 -8.30 -4.30 14.30
C PRO A 37 -7.53 -4.36 12.98
N GLY A 38 -8.01 -3.62 11.97
CA GLY A 38 -7.32 -3.45 10.69
C GLY A 38 -8.10 -3.94 9.46
N GLY A 39 -9.11 -4.81 9.64
CA GLY A 39 -9.89 -5.33 8.50
C GLY A 39 -8.98 -6.10 7.52
N CYS A 40 -9.00 -5.72 6.23
CA CYS A 40 -8.12 -6.33 5.22
C CYS A 40 -6.63 -5.94 5.36
N MET A 41 -6.30 -5.03 6.28
CA MET A 41 -4.92 -4.64 6.60
C MET A 41 -4.34 -5.43 7.79
N GLN A 42 -5.03 -6.45 8.25
CA GLN A 42 -4.55 -7.31 9.33
C GLN A 42 -3.37 -8.14 8.85
N SER A 43 -2.51 -8.51 9.81
CA SER A 43 -1.50 -9.54 9.63
C SER A 43 -1.86 -10.77 10.48
N PHE A 44 -1.34 -11.92 10.15
CA PHE A 44 -1.52 -13.15 10.91
C PHE A 44 -0.19 -13.91 11.06
N LYS A 45 -0.10 -14.72 12.11
CA LYS A 45 1.08 -15.56 12.32
C LYS A 45 0.81 -16.98 11.85
N ARG A 46 1.78 -17.54 11.09
CA ARG A 46 1.79 -18.94 10.69
C ARG A 46 3.20 -19.49 10.73
N HIS A 47 3.39 -20.61 11.42
CA HIS A 47 4.71 -21.25 11.60
C HIS A 47 5.80 -20.33 12.17
N GLY A 48 5.41 -19.35 13.00
CA GLY A 48 6.34 -18.38 13.58
C GLY A 48 6.55 -17.11 12.77
N GLU A 49 6.16 -17.11 11.50
CA GLU A 49 6.28 -15.99 10.58
C GLU A 49 5.04 -15.07 10.63
N LEU A 50 5.24 -13.77 10.47
CA LEU A 50 4.19 -12.77 10.33
C LEU A 50 3.89 -12.57 8.85
N LEU A 51 2.64 -12.75 8.47
CA LEU A 51 2.15 -12.65 7.10
C LEU A 51 1.05 -11.59 7.02
N ASP A 52 1.08 -10.79 5.96
CA ASP A 52 0.04 -9.82 5.67
C ASP A 52 -1.11 -10.46 4.89
N THR A 53 -2.33 -9.93 5.07
CA THR A 53 -3.52 -10.46 4.40
C THR A 53 -3.80 -9.79 3.06
N GLY A 54 -3.61 -8.49 2.94
CA GLY A 54 -4.08 -7.76 1.77
C GLY A 54 -3.18 -6.63 1.28
N MET A 55 -2.15 -6.25 2.03
CA MET A 55 -1.22 -5.21 1.61
C MET A 55 0.20 -5.61 2.01
N HIS A 56 1.06 -5.75 1.02
CA HIS A 56 2.45 -6.18 1.20
C HIS A 56 3.42 -5.00 1.05
N TYR A 57 3.09 -4.03 0.23
CA TYR A 57 3.85 -2.78 0.04
C TYR A 57 2.90 -1.63 -0.34
N VAL A 58 3.39 -0.42 -0.27
CA VAL A 58 2.65 0.80 -0.60
C VAL A 58 3.49 1.71 -1.47
N GLY A 59 2.90 2.22 -2.54
CA GLY A 59 3.52 3.23 -3.40
C GLY A 59 2.95 4.62 -3.16
N GLY A 60 3.59 5.63 -3.74
CA GLY A 60 3.08 7.01 -3.74
C GLY A 60 3.16 7.73 -2.40
N ILE A 61 3.98 7.26 -1.44
CA ILE A 61 4.22 7.93 -0.14
C ILE A 61 5.35 8.96 -0.19
N GLY A 62 6.16 8.96 -1.25
CA GLY A 62 7.20 9.96 -1.46
C GLY A 62 6.62 11.32 -1.82
N GLU A 63 7.48 12.36 -1.77
CA GLU A 63 7.08 13.73 -2.11
C GLU A 63 6.52 13.82 -3.54
N GLY A 64 5.34 14.42 -3.69
CA GLY A 64 4.60 14.44 -4.96
C GLY A 64 3.69 13.23 -5.20
N GLY A 65 3.81 12.16 -4.42
CA GLY A 65 2.94 11.00 -4.52
C GLY A 65 1.54 11.23 -3.93
N CYS A 66 0.56 10.47 -4.42
CA CYS A 66 -0.85 10.65 -4.03
C CYS A 66 -1.13 10.37 -2.54
N LEU A 67 -0.31 9.54 -1.89
CA LEU A 67 -0.44 9.23 -0.46
C LEU A 67 0.44 10.12 0.44
N TYR A 68 1.33 10.95 -0.11
CA TYR A 68 2.22 11.80 0.69
C TYR A 68 1.46 12.70 1.66
N ALA A 69 0.53 13.50 1.16
CA ALA A 69 -0.24 14.44 1.99
C ALA A 69 -1.14 13.74 3.04
N PRO A 70 -1.92 12.69 2.70
CA PRO A 70 -2.65 11.91 3.68
C PRO A 70 -1.75 11.28 4.77
N PHE A 71 -0.63 10.67 4.39
CA PHE A 71 0.29 10.02 5.34
C PHE A 71 0.94 11.03 6.27
N LYS A 72 1.37 12.18 5.73
CA LYS A 72 1.90 13.29 6.53
C LYS A 72 0.85 13.81 7.51
N TYR A 73 -0.39 14.01 7.05
CA TYR A 73 -1.50 14.42 7.91
C TYR A 73 -1.76 13.42 9.03
N MET A 74 -1.72 12.13 8.73
CA MET A 74 -1.97 11.06 9.70
C MET A 74 -0.76 10.77 10.62
N GLY A 75 0.41 11.34 10.35
CA GLY A 75 1.64 11.08 11.12
C GLY A 75 2.25 9.72 10.80
N LEU A 76 1.96 9.17 9.63
CA LEU A 76 2.47 7.87 9.19
C LEU A 76 3.86 7.97 8.55
N MET A 77 4.32 9.19 8.22
CA MET A 77 5.65 9.40 7.64
C MET A 77 6.79 9.09 8.63
N ASP A 78 6.50 9.12 9.94
CA ASP A 78 7.47 8.83 10.99
C ASP A 78 7.68 7.33 11.25
N LEU A 79 6.92 6.46 10.55
CA LEU A 79 7.12 5.02 10.60
C LEU A 79 8.43 4.63 9.92
N PRO A 80 9.08 3.52 10.33
CA PRO A 80 10.35 3.07 9.77
C PRO A 80 10.14 2.43 8.39
N TRP A 81 9.71 3.23 7.42
CA TRP A 81 9.53 2.78 6.04
C TRP A 81 10.83 2.30 5.44
N GLN A 82 10.77 1.18 4.73
CA GLN A 82 11.90 0.67 3.96
C GLN A 82 11.56 0.72 2.48
N HIS A 83 12.50 1.25 1.70
CA HIS A 83 12.39 1.23 0.25
C HIS A 83 12.68 -0.18 -0.26
N LEU A 84 11.86 -0.66 -1.17
CA LEU A 84 12.11 -1.94 -1.84
C LEU A 84 13.22 -1.80 -2.87
N ASP A 85 13.74 -2.92 -3.38
CA ASP A 85 14.76 -2.90 -4.39
C ASP A 85 14.24 -2.24 -5.68
N PRO A 86 14.78 -1.09 -6.11
CA PRO A 86 14.31 -0.42 -7.32
C PRO A 86 14.55 -1.23 -8.61
N ALA A 87 15.46 -2.20 -8.60
CA ALA A 87 15.69 -3.09 -9.73
C ALA A 87 14.68 -4.24 -9.84
N GLY A 88 13.90 -4.46 -8.79
CA GLY A 88 12.89 -5.51 -8.74
C GLY A 88 12.07 -5.43 -7.45
N PHE A 89 11.19 -4.44 -7.33
CA PHE A 89 10.34 -4.31 -6.15
C PHE A 89 9.26 -5.39 -6.08
N ASP A 90 8.95 -6.01 -7.20
CA ASP A 90 8.04 -7.15 -7.30
C ASP A 90 8.60 -8.20 -8.26
N HIS A 91 8.33 -9.47 -7.96
CA HIS A 91 8.81 -10.62 -8.71
C HIS A 91 7.63 -11.51 -9.09
N VAL A 92 7.37 -11.64 -10.38
CA VAL A 92 6.31 -12.51 -10.90
C VAL A 92 6.94 -13.79 -11.47
N THR A 93 6.67 -14.94 -10.85
CA THR A 93 7.17 -16.24 -11.30
C THR A 93 6.05 -17.02 -11.99
N ILE A 94 6.30 -17.42 -13.22
CA ILE A 94 5.40 -18.25 -14.05
C ILE A 94 6.17 -19.46 -14.53
N GLY A 95 5.84 -20.62 -14.00
CA GLY A 95 6.59 -21.84 -14.23
C GLY A 95 8.01 -21.74 -13.67
N ASP A 96 9.00 -21.83 -14.55
CA ASP A 96 10.45 -21.72 -14.25
C ASP A 96 11.05 -20.33 -14.54
N ARG A 97 10.23 -19.38 -14.97
CA ARG A 97 10.65 -18.02 -15.34
C ARG A 97 10.19 -17.02 -14.30
N THR A 98 11.11 -16.11 -13.91
CA THR A 98 10.80 -14.98 -13.01
C THR A 98 11.03 -13.67 -13.74
N PHE A 99 10.07 -12.78 -13.64
CA PHE A 99 10.06 -11.44 -14.22
C PHE A 99 10.14 -10.42 -13.09
N ASN A 100 11.07 -9.50 -13.16
CA ASN A 100 11.26 -8.45 -12.18
C ASN A 100 10.54 -7.18 -12.63
N TYR A 101 9.81 -6.56 -11.72
CA TYR A 101 9.19 -5.27 -11.92
C TYR A 101 10.09 -4.19 -11.30
N ALA A 102 10.78 -3.45 -12.16
CA ALA A 102 11.66 -2.37 -11.73
C ALA A 102 10.85 -1.09 -11.46
N GLU A 103 11.35 -0.26 -10.55
CA GLU A 103 10.72 1.00 -10.19
C GLU A 103 10.96 2.07 -11.25
N GLY A 104 9.88 2.79 -11.58
CA GLY A 104 9.87 3.84 -12.62
C GLY A 104 9.59 3.29 -14.02
N HIS A 105 8.89 4.11 -14.81
CA HIS A 105 8.34 3.67 -16.11
C HIS A 105 9.42 3.23 -17.09
N GLU A 106 10.52 3.97 -17.19
CA GLU A 106 11.65 3.63 -18.08
C GLU A 106 12.30 2.29 -17.70
N ALA A 107 12.63 2.13 -16.41
CA ALA A 107 13.24 0.90 -15.91
C ALA A 107 12.31 -0.30 -16.02
N PHE A 108 11.00 -0.11 -15.77
CA PHE A 108 9.98 -1.13 -15.96
C PHE A 108 9.92 -1.61 -17.41
N VAL A 109 9.84 -0.68 -18.38
CA VAL A 109 9.84 -1.00 -19.82
C VAL A 109 11.13 -1.71 -20.22
N GLU A 110 12.29 -1.17 -19.83
CA GLU A 110 13.60 -1.76 -20.18
C GLU A 110 13.78 -3.17 -19.61
N THR A 111 13.28 -3.41 -18.40
CA THR A 111 13.38 -4.72 -17.75
C THR A 111 12.51 -5.75 -18.44
N LEU A 112 11.24 -5.44 -18.68
CA LEU A 112 10.31 -6.37 -19.30
C LEU A 112 10.56 -6.57 -20.80
N ALA A 113 11.01 -5.54 -21.52
CA ALA A 113 11.31 -5.65 -22.95
C ALA A 113 12.49 -6.60 -23.25
N LYS A 114 13.34 -6.94 -22.28
CA LYS A 114 14.36 -7.99 -22.44
C LYS A 114 13.74 -9.35 -22.70
N ASP A 115 12.65 -9.65 -22.01
CA ASP A 115 11.93 -10.91 -22.16
C ASP A 115 10.84 -10.86 -23.25
N PHE A 116 10.28 -9.66 -23.46
CA PHE A 116 9.18 -9.40 -24.39
C PHE A 116 9.51 -8.27 -25.39
N PRO A 117 10.52 -8.44 -26.24
CA PRO A 117 11.00 -7.33 -27.11
C PRO A 117 9.94 -6.80 -28.09
N LYS A 118 8.97 -7.63 -28.47
CA LYS A 118 7.86 -7.25 -29.38
C LYS A 118 6.80 -6.39 -28.67
N GLU A 119 6.78 -6.41 -27.35
CA GLU A 119 5.76 -5.71 -26.54
C GLU A 119 6.24 -4.33 -26.02
N ARG A 120 7.46 -3.90 -26.38
CA ARG A 120 8.03 -2.63 -25.92
C ARG A 120 7.09 -1.44 -26.13
N GLU A 121 6.53 -1.28 -27.32
CA GLU A 121 5.59 -0.19 -27.63
C GLU A 121 4.32 -0.26 -26.77
N GLY A 122 3.81 -1.47 -26.54
CA GLY A 122 2.68 -1.71 -25.64
C GLY A 122 2.99 -1.34 -24.19
N LEU A 123 4.19 -1.69 -23.69
CA LEU A 123 4.66 -1.33 -22.34
C LEU A 123 4.80 0.19 -22.18
N GLU A 124 5.38 0.88 -23.17
CA GLU A 124 5.49 2.35 -23.16
C GLU A 124 4.12 3.04 -23.18
N LYS A 125 3.18 2.50 -23.95
CA LYS A 125 1.80 3.01 -23.96
C LYS A 125 1.10 2.76 -22.62
N TYR A 126 1.31 1.61 -22.02
CA TYR A 126 0.78 1.31 -20.68
C TYR A 126 1.27 2.33 -19.65
N CYS A 127 2.57 2.62 -19.61
CA CYS A 127 3.13 3.60 -18.69
C CYS A 127 2.54 5.00 -18.90
N LYS A 128 2.35 5.44 -20.14
CA LYS A 128 1.71 6.74 -20.45
C LYS A 128 0.29 6.85 -19.92
N ILE A 129 -0.49 5.75 -19.99
CA ILE A 129 -1.86 5.72 -19.45
C ILE A 129 -1.86 5.80 -17.91
N MET A 130 -0.82 5.29 -17.27
CA MET A 130 -0.70 5.35 -15.80
C MET A 130 -0.33 6.75 -15.29
N ASP A 131 0.17 7.65 -16.15
CA ASP A 131 0.49 9.05 -15.81
C ASP A 131 -0.70 10.00 -15.95
N GLU A 132 -1.80 9.58 -16.61
CA GLU A 132 -3.03 10.37 -16.78
C GLU A 132 -3.98 10.27 -15.57
#